data_70dacc79eebad0fcd8e86651490b091e
#
_entry.id   70dacc79eebad0fcd8e86651490b091e
#
_cell.length_a   1.000
_cell.length_b   1.000
_cell.length_c   1.000
_cell.angle_alpha   90.00
_cell.angle_beta   90.00
_cell.angle_gamma   90.00
#
_symmetry.space_group_name_H-M   'P 1'
#
loop_
_entity.id
_entity.type
_entity.pdbx_description
1 polymer ?
#
loop_
_entity_poly.entity_id
_entity_poly.type
_entity_poly.pdbx_seq_one_letter_code
_entity_poly.pdbx_strand_id
1 'polypeptide(L)'
;MEHDMLLNALVYLAAAVVAVPIARRLGLGAVLGYLLAGIAIGPWGLGLIREVEDILHFAEFGVVLLLFVIGLELEPRRLWALRRSIFGWGTLQVLGVTAALLPAAIAAGFGWKAALIAALGLSLSSTAIALTTMQEQNLIPTPAGQAGFSILLFQDIAAIPMIALLPLLGVPDSHPGGGWSGLLLPAAVIGGLVLAGRFLVRPLLRFIARTGLREIFTAFALLLVIAISLLMAWSGMSMALGAFMAGVLLADSEYRHALEADLEPFKGLLLGLFFIAVGMSVDFGVLLAQPWRIVMMAAAFLSIKLAVLWLLARLFGMAGRQRVLFAFLLSQGGEFAFVVFGAAATSRIFALETASTLVLVVALSMLATPLLLILYDRVLEPRWQRLRRREPDPIDANQGHVIIAGFGRFGQIVGRLLHANQVPLTMLDHDPDQIDTLRLFGFKVFYGDATRIDLLHAAGADHARALVLSVDGVEDSLKLAAAVRAEFPDLPILARARNVTHYYELMDLGVTVIERETFESALMLGRRVMEELGFGAYFARQAAMRFREHNLKSVLDVYPYYKDREQYASMARRAREELHAMFERDFVAIRAEREEQGDEDRDGEDGRGGGRGSD
;
A
#
# COMPACT_ATOMS: atom_id res chain seq x y z
N MET A 1 -22.58 -27.39 22.06
CA MET A 1 -22.63 -26.86 20.68
C MET A 1 -22.75 -25.35 20.61
N GLU A 2 -23.81 -24.69 21.10
CA GLU A 2 -23.92 -23.21 20.98
C GLU A 2 -22.86 -22.46 21.81
N HIS A 3 -22.56 -22.93 23.02
CA HIS A 3 -21.54 -22.31 23.89
C HIS A 3 -20.13 -22.45 23.31
N ASP A 4 -19.82 -23.56 22.68
CA ASP A 4 -18.51 -23.84 22.08
C ASP A 4 -18.28 -22.97 20.83
N MET A 5 -19.32 -22.73 20.03
CA MET A 5 -19.26 -21.90 18.85
C MET A 5 -18.94 -20.42 19.20
N LEU A 6 -19.60 -19.86 20.23
CA LEU A 6 -19.31 -18.50 20.69
C LEU A 6 -17.93 -18.39 21.33
N LEU A 7 -17.49 -19.42 22.07
CA LEU A 7 -16.16 -19.46 22.67
C LEU A 7 -15.08 -19.51 21.58
N ASN A 8 -15.27 -20.35 20.56
CA ASN A 8 -14.36 -20.41 19.43
C ASN A 8 -14.29 -19.09 18.69
N ALA A 9 -15.43 -18.43 18.41
CA ALA A 9 -15.47 -17.11 17.80
C ALA A 9 -14.72 -16.06 18.64
N LEU A 10 -14.88 -16.08 19.97
CA LEU A 10 -14.14 -15.20 20.89
C LEU A 10 -12.63 -15.43 20.78
N VAL A 11 -12.18 -16.69 20.78
CA VAL A 11 -10.76 -17.04 20.68
C VAL A 11 -10.17 -16.57 19.35
N TYR A 12 -10.90 -16.74 18.22
CA TYR A 12 -10.46 -16.27 16.90
C TYR A 12 -10.29 -14.76 16.86
N LEU A 13 -11.33 -14.03 17.30
CA LEU A 13 -11.29 -12.57 17.29
C LEU A 13 -10.20 -12.04 18.22
N ALA A 14 -10.05 -12.63 19.42
CA ALA A 14 -8.99 -12.23 20.35
C ALA A 14 -7.60 -12.48 19.75
N ALA A 15 -7.37 -13.65 19.17
CA ALA A 15 -6.10 -13.99 18.53
C ALA A 15 -5.78 -13.03 17.36
N ALA A 16 -6.78 -12.73 16.51
CA ALA A 16 -6.63 -11.78 15.41
C ALA A 16 -6.29 -10.38 15.91
N VAL A 17 -7.08 -9.86 16.88
CA VAL A 17 -6.91 -8.49 17.42
C VAL A 17 -5.55 -8.30 18.12
N VAL A 18 -4.98 -9.36 18.70
CA VAL A 18 -3.66 -9.30 19.34
C VAL A 18 -2.54 -9.51 18.34
N ALA A 19 -2.60 -10.58 17.52
CA ALA A 19 -1.47 -10.98 16.69
C ALA A 19 -1.26 -10.06 15.47
N VAL A 20 -2.34 -9.58 14.84
CA VAL A 20 -2.22 -8.77 13.61
C VAL A 20 -1.57 -7.41 13.86
N PRO A 21 -1.94 -6.63 14.91
CA PRO A 21 -1.24 -5.38 15.21
C PRO A 21 0.23 -5.58 15.59
N ILE A 22 0.55 -6.68 16.30
CA ILE A 22 1.94 -7.03 16.65
C ILE A 22 2.72 -7.36 15.37
N ALA A 23 2.18 -8.22 14.50
CA ALA A 23 2.82 -8.57 13.24
C ALA A 23 3.05 -7.34 12.35
N ARG A 24 2.07 -6.42 12.26
CA ARG A 24 2.21 -5.15 11.53
C ARG A 24 3.31 -4.26 12.10
N ARG A 25 3.41 -4.13 13.43
CA ARG A 25 4.50 -3.37 14.07
C ARG A 25 5.88 -3.97 13.82
N LEU A 26 5.96 -5.29 13.64
CA LEU A 26 7.19 -6.00 13.30
C LEU A 26 7.50 -5.98 11.79
N GLY A 27 6.66 -5.36 10.97
CA GLY A 27 6.83 -5.31 9.51
C GLY A 27 6.47 -6.62 8.78
N LEU A 28 5.77 -7.55 9.45
CA LEU A 28 5.42 -8.86 8.90
C LEU A 28 4.12 -8.86 8.06
N GLY A 29 3.34 -7.78 8.14
CA GLY A 29 2.05 -7.69 7.45
C GLY A 29 0.90 -8.42 8.14
N ALA A 30 -0.34 -8.17 7.69
CA ALA A 30 -1.54 -8.70 8.34
C ALA A 30 -1.73 -10.20 8.10
N VAL A 31 -1.48 -10.69 6.88
CA VAL A 31 -1.64 -12.10 6.49
C VAL A 31 -0.81 -13.01 7.38
N LEU A 32 0.46 -12.63 7.59
CA LEU A 32 1.33 -13.39 8.46
C LEU A 32 0.90 -13.32 9.93
N GLY A 33 0.34 -12.18 10.36
CA GLY A 33 -0.28 -12.04 11.67
C GLY A 33 -1.42 -13.04 11.89
N TYR A 34 -2.30 -13.20 10.91
CA TYR A 34 -3.39 -14.19 10.97
C TYR A 34 -2.87 -15.64 10.98
N LEU A 35 -1.89 -15.97 10.13
CA LEU A 35 -1.26 -17.31 10.13
C LEU A 35 -0.63 -17.63 11.49
N LEU A 36 0.15 -16.71 12.06
CA LEU A 36 0.77 -16.88 13.38
C LEU A 36 -0.27 -16.99 14.50
N ALA A 37 -1.36 -16.21 14.42
CA ALA A 37 -2.49 -16.35 15.33
C ALA A 37 -3.08 -17.75 15.29
N GLY A 38 -3.31 -18.29 14.08
CA GLY A 38 -3.80 -19.64 13.89
C GLY A 38 -2.85 -20.72 14.45
N ILE A 39 -1.56 -20.60 14.21
CA ILE A 39 -0.56 -21.49 14.80
C ILE A 39 -0.60 -21.43 16.33
N ALA A 40 -0.73 -20.23 16.90
CA ALA A 40 -0.72 -20.05 18.34
C ALA A 40 -1.94 -20.65 19.03
N ILE A 41 -3.15 -20.50 18.48
CA ILE A 41 -4.40 -21.03 19.08
C ILE A 41 -4.72 -22.46 18.65
N GLY A 42 -4.09 -22.95 17.59
CA GLY A 42 -4.32 -24.25 16.99
C GLY A 42 -3.79 -25.43 17.81
N PRO A 43 -3.95 -26.66 17.28
CA PRO A 43 -3.60 -27.92 17.97
C PRO A 43 -2.14 -28.01 18.39
N TRP A 44 -1.23 -27.39 17.64
CA TRP A 44 0.21 -27.41 17.87
C TRP A 44 0.72 -26.26 18.75
N GLY A 45 -0.11 -25.24 18.99
CA GLY A 45 0.22 -24.11 19.87
C GLY A 45 -0.37 -24.30 21.27
N LEU A 46 -1.28 -23.40 21.65
CA LEU A 46 -1.96 -23.43 22.95
C LEU A 46 -3.06 -24.50 23.03
N GLY A 47 -3.45 -25.12 21.90
CA GLY A 47 -4.48 -26.15 21.83
C GLY A 47 -5.86 -25.67 22.27
N LEU A 48 -6.12 -24.37 22.13
CA LEU A 48 -7.40 -23.76 22.49
C LEU A 48 -8.52 -24.25 21.57
N ILE A 49 -8.19 -24.55 20.33
CA ILE A 49 -9.10 -25.06 19.32
C ILE A 49 -8.51 -26.33 18.73
N ARG A 50 -9.26 -27.41 18.79
CA ARG A 50 -8.82 -28.74 18.34
C ARG A 50 -9.52 -29.22 17.07
N GLU A 51 -10.75 -28.78 16.85
CA GLU A 51 -11.55 -29.15 15.67
C GLU A 51 -11.36 -28.08 14.59
N VAL A 52 -10.44 -28.36 13.66
CA VAL A 52 -10.04 -27.41 12.60
C VAL A 52 -10.93 -27.56 11.37
N GLU A 53 -11.54 -28.73 11.14
CA GLU A 53 -12.32 -29.03 9.93
C GLU A 53 -13.56 -28.15 9.78
N ASP A 54 -14.37 -27.99 10.83
CA ASP A 54 -15.60 -27.17 10.79
C ASP A 54 -15.29 -25.71 10.44
N ILE A 55 -14.15 -25.24 10.88
CA ILE A 55 -13.72 -23.86 10.66
C ILE A 55 -13.13 -23.68 9.28
N LEU A 56 -12.41 -24.66 8.76
CA LEU A 56 -11.94 -24.66 7.38
C LEU A 56 -13.12 -24.51 6.41
N HIS A 57 -14.21 -25.25 6.61
CA HIS A 57 -15.42 -25.13 5.79
C HIS A 57 -16.05 -23.74 5.86
N PHE A 58 -16.10 -23.13 7.05
CA PHE A 58 -16.60 -21.76 7.18
C PHE A 58 -15.61 -20.73 6.59
N ALA A 59 -14.34 -20.97 6.73
CA ALA A 59 -13.28 -20.12 6.18
C ALA A 59 -13.19 -20.18 4.64
N GLU A 60 -13.55 -21.31 4.02
CA GLU A 60 -13.69 -21.43 2.56
C GLU A 60 -14.69 -20.42 1.99
N PHE A 61 -15.74 -20.08 2.75
CA PHE A 61 -16.67 -19.03 2.35
C PHE A 61 -15.98 -17.64 2.26
N GLY A 62 -14.97 -17.41 3.09
CA GLY A 62 -14.12 -16.20 2.97
C GLY A 62 -13.37 -16.12 1.65
N VAL A 63 -12.86 -17.26 1.17
CA VAL A 63 -12.21 -17.36 -0.16
C VAL A 63 -13.23 -17.15 -1.28
N VAL A 64 -14.44 -17.68 -1.13
CA VAL A 64 -15.54 -17.47 -2.08
C VAL A 64 -15.86 -15.98 -2.20
N LEU A 65 -16.01 -15.26 -1.08
CA LEU A 65 -16.23 -13.81 -1.10
C LEU A 65 -15.04 -13.03 -1.65
N LEU A 66 -13.83 -13.43 -1.32
CA LEU A 66 -12.62 -12.82 -1.90
C LEU A 66 -12.63 -12.90 -3.43
N LEU A 67 -12.91 -14.09 -3.97
CA LEU A 67 -12.95 -14.30 -5.42
C LEU A 67 -14.09 -13.55 -6.10
N PHE A 68 -15.24 -13.42 -5.42
CA PHE A 68 -16.32 -12.56 -5.90
C PHE A 68 -15.88 -11.09 -6.01
N VAL A 69 -15.25 -10.55 -4.98
CA VAL A 69 -14.77 -9.15 -4.98
C VAL A 69 -13.69 -8.96 -6.03
N ILE A 70 -12.75 -9.90 -6.16
CA ILE A 70 -11.75 -9.87 -7.25
C ILE A 70 -12.44 -9.85 -8.62
N GLY A 71 -13.46 -10.70 -8.81
CA GLY A 71 -14.26 -10.68 -10.04
C GLY A 71 -14.92 -9.31 -10.28
N LEU A 72 -15.43 -8.68 -9.22
CA LEU A 72 -16.08 -7.36 -9.27
C LEU A 72 -15.09 -6.23 -9.58
N GLU A 73 -13.87 -6.32 -9.06
CA GLU A 73 -12.78 -5.35 -9.30
C GLU A 73 -12.23 -5.41 -10.74
N LEU A 74 -12.48 -6.50 -11.48
CA LEU A 74 -12.02 -6.66 -12.85
C LEU A 74 -12.76 -5.71 -13.80
N GLU A 75 -12.24 -4.51 -13.96
CA GLU A 75 -12.73 -3.54 -14.93
C GLU A 75 -12.22 -3.89 -16.35
N PRO A 76 -13.08 -4.36 -17.26
CA PRO A 76 -12.63 -4.84 -18.56
C PRO A 76 -11.88 -3.78 -19.38
N ARG A 77 -12.27 -2.51 -19.27
CA ARG A 77 -11.63 -1.39 -19.95
C ARG A 77 -10.20 -1.16 -19.48
N ARG A 78 -9.98 -1.22 -18.16
CA ARG A 78 -8.66 -1.02 -17.54
C ARG A 78 -7.73 -2.19 -17.84
N LEU A 79 -8.25 -3.42 -17.76
CA LEU A 79 -7.52 -4.63 -18.15
C LEU A 79 -7.09 -4.57 -19.62
N TRP A 80 -7.97 -4.10 -20.50
CA TRP A 80 -7.66 -3.95 -21.92
C TRP A 80 -6.57 -2.91 -22.19
N ALA A 81 -6.58 -1.79 -21.47
CA ALA A 81 -5.53 -0.77 -21.55
C ALA A 81 -4.15 -1.30 -21.14
N LEU A 82 -4.10 -2.11 -20.09
CA LEU A 82 -2.86 -2.67 -19.51
C LEU A 82 -2.54 -4.09 -20.03
N ARG A 83 -3.29 -4.62 -20.99
CA ARG A 83 -3.20 -6.03 -21.44
C ARG A 83 -1.79 -6.51 -21.77
N ARG A 84 -0.96 -5.67 -22.40
CA ARG A 84 0.41 -6.05 -22.76
C ARG A 84 1.30 -6.29 -21.55
N SER A 85 1.18 -5.46 -20.54
CA SER A 85 1.95 -5.61 -19.29
C SER A 85 1.41 -6.75 -18.44
N ILE A 86 0.09 -6.84 -18.26
CA ILE A 86 -0.54 -7.86 -17.41
C ILE A 86 -0.35 -9.24 -18.02
N PHE A 87 -0.83 -9.45 -19.26
CA PHE A 87 -0.76 -10.77 -19.90
C PHE A 87 0.64 -11.11 -20.41
N GLY A 88 1.47 -10.12 -20.79
CA GLY A 88 2.84 -10.37 -21.24
C GLY A 88 3.75 -10.77 -20.07
N TRP A 89 3.90 -9.93 -19.08
CA TRP A 89 4.80 -10.17 -17.95
C TRP A 89 4.26 -11.24 -17.00
N GLY A 90 2.94 -11.24 -16.76
CA GLY A 90 2.31 -12.22 -15.91
C GLY A 90 2.39 -13.63 -16.47
N THR A 91 2.08 -13.82 -17.76
CA THR A 91 2.21 -15.13 -18.42
C THR A 91 3.65 -15.62 -18.41
N LEU A 92 4.62 -14.77 -18.75
CA LEU A 92 6.03 -15.12 -18.72
C LEU A 92 6.48 -15.53 -17.32
N GLN A 93 6.00 -14.84 -16.29
CA GLN A 93 6.35 -15.17 -14.91
C GLN A 93 5.74 -16.51 -14.48
N VAL A 94 4.42 -16.70 -14.65
CA VAL A 94 3.75 -17.94 -14.25
C VAL A 94 4.30 -19.14 -15.03
N LEU A 95 4.42 -19.05 -16.35
CA LEU A 95 4.95 -20.13 -17.15
C LEU A 95 6.45 -20.38 -16.89
N GLY A 96 7.23 -19.30 -16.73
CA GLY A 96 8.67 -19.41 -16.46
C GLY A 96 8.95 -20.08 -15.12
N VAL A 97 8.24 -19.70 -14.05
CA VAL A 97 8.37 -20.33 -12.73
C VAL A 97 7.86 -21.77 -12.77
N THR A 98 6.69 -22.01 -13.40
CA THR A 98 6.15 -23.36 -13.56
C THR A 98 7.10 -24.26 -14.33
N ALA A 99 7.68 -23.80 -15.43
CA ALA A 99 8.66 -24.57 -16.23
C ALA A 99 9.94 -24.89 -15.45
N ALA A 100 10.35 -24.03 -14.52
CA ALA A 100 11.51 -24.26 -13.67
C ALA A 100 11.21 -25.22 -12.50
N LEU A 101 10.02 -25.11 -11.89
CA LEU A 101 9.63 -25.93 -10.73
C LEU A 101 9.14 -27.32 -11.13
N LEU A 102 8.50 -27.48 -12.30
CA LEU A 102 7.96 -28.75 -12.76
C LEU A 102 9.00 -29.88 -12.83
N PRO A 103 10.16 -29.70 -13.47
CA PRO A 103 11.21 -30.72 -13.48
C PRO A 103 11.74 -31.04 -12.09
N ALA A 104 11.87 -30.03 -11.22
CA ALA A 104 12.30 -30.21 -9.84
C ALA A 104 11.30 -31.06 -9.04
N ALA A 105 9.99 -30.81 -9.21
CA ALA A 105 8.96 -31.60 -8.57
C ALA A 105 8.91 -33.05 -9.10
N ILE A 106 9.07 -33.27 -10.41
CA ILE A 106 9.18 -34.62 -10.98
C ILE A 106 10.41 -35.34 -10.44
N ALA A 107 11.57 -34.67 -10.36
CA ALA A 107 12.78 -35.21 -9.78
C ALA A 107 12.66 -35.57 -8.28
N ALA A 108 11.79 -34.82 -7.56
CA ALA A 108 11.43 -35.11 -6.18
C ALA A 108 10.44 -36.31 -6.04
N GLY A 109 10.02 -36.94 -7.15
CA GLY A 109 9.19 -38.14 -7.16
C GLY A 109 7.68 -37.88 -7.32
N PHE A 110 7.24 -36.64 -7.59
CA PHE A 110 5.85 -36.34 -7.86
C PHE A 110 5.43 -36.83 -9.25
N GLY A 111 4.24 -37.43 -9.36
CA GLY A 111 3.64 -37.72 -10.66
C GLY A 111 3.42 -36.42 -11.44
N TRP A 112 3.44 -36.45 -12.77
CA TRP A 112 3.39 -35.25 -13.62
C TRP A 112 2.21 -34.32 -13.34
N LYS A 113 1.00 -34.85 -13.05
CA LYS A 113 -0.18 -34.06 -12.70
C LYS A 113 0.02 -33.32 -11.37
N ALA A 114 0.47 -34.01 -10.36
CA ALA A 114 0.78 -33.46 -9.05
C ALA A 114 1.92 -32.42 -9.13
N ALA A 115 2.97 -32.74 -9.87
CA ALA A 115 4.09 -31.82 -10.11
C ALA A 115 3.65 -30.54 -10.84
N LEU A 116 2.78 -30.65 -11.84
CA LEU A 116 2.25 -29.50 -12.56
C LEU A 116 1.42 -28.59 -11.66
N ILE A 117 0.50 -29.16 -10.86
CA ILE A 117 -0.35 -28.38 -9.96
C ILE A 117 0.48 -27.76 -8.83
N ALA A 118 1.45 -28.48 -8.29
CA ALA A 118 2.38 -27.92 -7.30
C ALA A 118 3.17 -26.74 -7.89
N ALA A 119 3.72 -26.89 -9.12
CA ALA A 119 4.49 -25.85 -9.78
C ALA A 119 3.61 -24.62 -10.12
N LEU A 120 2.38 -24.83 -10.58
CA LEU A 120 1.42 -23.74 -10.85
C LEU A 120 1.05 -23.00 -9.56
N GLY A 121 0.65 -23.70 -8.50
CA GLY A 121 0.33 -23.08 -7.21
C GLY A 121 1.50 -22.31 -6.60
N LEU A 122 2.72 -22.89 -6.65
CA LEU A 122 3.94 -22.23 -6.19
C LEU A 122 4.37 -21.06 -7.08
N SER A 123 3.93 -21.00 -8.35
CA SER A 123 4.23 -19.86 -9.23
C SER A 123 3.53 -18.57 -8.77
N LEU A 124 2.41 -18.69 -8.08
CA LEU A 124 1.64 -17.56 -7.54
C LEU A 124 2.40 -16.91 -6.38
N SER A 125 2.29 -15.59 -6.25
CA SER A 125 2.92 -14.78 -5.20
C SER A 125 1.86 -14.11 -4.35
N SER A 126 2.17 -13.76 -3.11
CA SER A 126 1.22 -13.07 -2.23
C SER A 126 1.02 -11.62 -2.65
N THR A 127 -0.18 -11.32 -3.12
CA THR A 127 -0.62 -9.97 -3.46
C THR A 127 -0.64 -9.09 -2.22
N ALA A 128 -1.12 -9.61 -1.10
CA ALA A 128 -1.21 -8.85 0.14
C ALA A 128 0.17 -8.41 0.66
N ILE A 129 1.16 -9.29 0.71
CA ILE A 129 2.51 -8.96 1.19
C ILE A 129 3.23 -8.02 0.21
N ALA A 130 3.22 -8.36 -1.07
CA ALA A 130 3.95 -7.59 -2.07
C ALA A 130 3.38 -6.17 -2.25
N LEU A 131 2.04 -6.03 -2.33
CA LEU A 131 1.40 -4.74 -2.54
C LEU A 131 1.57 -3.83 -1.31
N THR A 132 1.38 -4.35 -0.09
CA THR A 132 1.59 -3.58 1.14
C THR A 132 3.03 -3.07 1.21
N THR A 133 4.02 -3.92 0.93
CA THR A 133 5.43 -3.52 0.91
C THR A 133 5.71 -2.47 -0.16
N MET A 134 5.16 -2.63 -1.36
CA MET A 134 5.32 -1.65 -2.44
C MET A 134 4.68 -0.29 -2.09
N GLN A 135 3.57 -0.28 -1.35
CA GLN A 135 2.93 0.95 -0.87
C GLN A 135 3.75 1.63 0.22
N GLU A 136 4.17 0.88 1.24
CA GLU A 136 4.96 1.40 2.37
C GLU A 136 6.31 1.99 1.92
N GLN A 137 6.95 1.37 0.94
CA GLN A 137 8.24 1.82 0.40
C GLN A 137 8.11 2.75 -0.83
N ASN A 138 6.89 3.20 -1.20
CA ASN A 138 6.62 4.04 -2.37
C ASN A 138 7.20 3.48 -3.68
N LEU A 139 7.18 2.15 -3.87
CA LEU A 139 7.74 1.48 -5.03
C LEU A 139 6.76 1.38 -6.22
N ILE A 140 5.46 1.58 -6.00
CA ILE A 140 4.42 1.44 -7.04
C ILE A 140 4.73 2.26 -8.31
N PRO A 141 5.20 3.53 -8.24
CA PRO A 141 5.51 4.30 -9.43
C PRO A 141 6.82 3.87 -10.12
N THR A 142 7.63 3.01 -9.49
CA THR A 142 8.88 2.52 -10.09
C THR A 142 8.63 1.44 -11.16
N PRO A 143 9.56 1.22 -12.10
CA PRO A 143 9.43 0.12 -13.08
C PRO A 143 9.27 -1.26 -12.42
N ALA A 144 9.96 -1.51 -11.30
CA ALA A 144 9.84 -2.75 -10.53
C ALA A 144 8.44 -2.90 -9.91
N GLY A 145 7.90 -1.82 -9.33
CA GLY A 145 6.55 -1.79 -8.75
C GLY A 145 5.45 -1.98 -9.79
N GLN A 146 5.55 -1.30 -10.94
CA GLN A 146 4.58 -1.45 -12.03
C GLN A 146 4.58 -2.87 -12.62
N ALA A 147 5.77 -3.46 -12.80
CA ALA A 147 5.90 -4.83 -13.25
C ALA A 147 5.35 -5.81 -12.22
N GLY A 148 5.71 -5.64 -10.94
CA GLY A 148 5.21 -6.44 -9.83
C GLY A 148 3.69 -6.39 -9.73
N PHE A 149 3.10 -5.20 -9.74
CA PHE A 149 1.66 -5.01 -9.73
C PHE A 149 0.95 -5.70 -10.91
N SER A 150 1.51 -5.56 -12.13
CA SER A 150 0.94 -6.20 -13.33
C SER A 150 0.99 -7.72 -13.24
N ILE A 151 2.06 -8.29 -12.69
CA ILE A 151 2.21 -9.74 -12.49
C ILE A 151 1.24 -10.24 -11.42
N LEU A 152 1.12 -9.56 -10.28
CA LEU A 152 0.18 -9.93 -9.22
C LEU A 152 -1.26 -9.93 -9.73
N LEU A 153 -1.66 -8.89 -10.44
CA LEU A 153 -2.99 -8.81 -11.05
C LEU A 153 -3.25 -9.95 -12.06
N PHE A 154 -2.23 -10.33 -12.85
CA PHE A 154 -2.34 -11.50 -13.72
C PHE A 154 -2.48 -12.79 -12.93
N GLN A 155 -1.72 -12.97 -11.85
CA GLN A 155 -1.76 -14.16 -11.01
C GLN A 155 -3.13 -14.35 -10.35
N ASP A 156 -3.74 -13.27 -9.87
CA ASP A 156 -5.10 -13.28 -9.30
C ASP A 156 -6.13 -13.76 -10.34
N ILE A 157 -6.00 -13.28 -11.58
CA ILE A 157 -6.85 -13.73 -12.70
C ILE A 157 -6.53 -15.20 -13.07
N ALA A 158 -5.26 -15.58 -13.11
CA ALA A 158 -4.82 -16.90 -13.55
C ALA A 158 -5.13 -18.00 -12.52
N ALA A 159 -5.20 -17.68 -11.23
CA ALA A 159 -5.55 -18.62 -10.17
C ALA A 159 -6.92 -19.28 -10.43
N ILE A 160 -7.85 -18.55 -11.04
CA ILE A 160 -9.21 -19.02 -11.28
C ILE A 160 -9.27 -20.15 -12.30
N PRO A 161 -8.76 -20.01 -13.55
CA PRO A 161 -8.72 -21.15 -14.47
C PRO A 161 -7.85 -22.30 -13.93
N MET A 162 -6.82 -22.04 -13.12
CA MET A 162 -6.07 -23.10 -12.45
C MET A 162 -6.97 -23.93 -11.55
N ILE A 163 -7.75 -23.28 -10.67
CA ILE A 163 -8.70 -23.96 -9.78
C ILE A 163 -9.81 -24.67 -10.57
N ALA A 164 -10.33 -24.03 -11.62
CA ALA A 164 -11.38 -24.61 -12.47
C ALA A 164 -10.95 -25.89 -13.22
N LEU A 165 -9.66 -26.00 -13.54
CA LEU A 165 -9.11 -27.16 -14.25
C LEU A 165 -8.79 -28.35 -13.33
N LEU A 166 -8.73 -28.16 -12.01
CA LEU A 166 -8.38 -29.24 -11.07
C LEU A 166 -9.31 -30.46 -11.16
N PRO A 167 -10.65 -30.31 -11.20
CA PRO A 167 -11.54 -31.48 -11.32
C PRO A 167 -11.32 -32.28 -12.60
N LEU A 168 -10.85 -31.64 -13.69
CA LEU A 168 -10.55 -32.31 -14.96
C LEU A 168 -9.25 -33.12 -14.93
N LEU A 169 -8.33 -32.76 -14.03
CA LEU A 169 -7.04 -33.43 -13.84
C LEU A 169 -7.12 -34.52 -12.77
N GLY A 170 -8.10 -34.42 -11.87
CA GLY A 170 -8.34 -35.37 -10.79
C GLY A 170 -8.75 -36.76 -11.27
N VAL A 171 -8.96 -37.68 -10.32
CA VAL A 171 -9.51 -38.99 -10.61
C VAL A 171 -11.00 -38.81 -10.87
N PRO A 172 -11.52 -39.22 -12.04
CA PRO A 172 -12.95 -39.16 -12.28
C PRO A 172 -13.68 -40.02 -11.21
N ASP A 173 -14.53 -39.41 -10.43
CA ASP A 173 -15.51 -40.21 -9.67
C ASP A 173 -16.29 -41.00 -10.71
N SER A 174 -16.38 -42.32 -10.50
CA SER A 174 -17.01 -43.27 -11.40
C SER A 174 -18.52 -43.06 -11.48
N HIS A 175 -18.91 -41.90 -11.99
CA HIS A 175 -20.27 -41.72 -12.46
C HIS A 175 -20.34 -42.30 -13.88
N PRO A 176 -21.25 -43.28 -14.15
CA PRO A 176 -21.39 -43.89 -15.46
C PRO A 176 -22.03 -42.89 -16.42
N GLY A 177 -21.18 -42.01 -17.01
CA GLY A 177 -21.59 -40.94 -17.91
C GLY A 177 -20.40 -40.18 -18.51
N GLY A 178 -19.18 -40.73 -18.44
CA GLY A 178 -17.94 -40.14 -18.95
C GLY A 178 -17.89 -40.02 -20.47
N GLY A 179 -18.62 -39.06 -20.99
CA GLY A 179 -18.59 -38.64 -22.39
C GLY A 179 -18.85 -37.13 -22.48
N TRP A 180 -19.06 -36.62 -23.64
CA TRP A 180 -19.43 -35.22 -23.90
C TRP A 180 -20.61 -34.71 -23.05
N SER A 181 -21.47 -35.64 -22.59
CA SER A 181 -22.59 -35.36 -21.67
C SER A 181 -22.15 -34.81 -20.31
N GLY A 182 -20.97 -35.19 -19.80
CA GLY A 182 -20.43 -34.65 -18.53
C GLY A 182 -19.99 -33.17 -18.64
N LEU A 183 -19.74 -32.66 -19.84
CA LEU A 183 -19.39 -31.25 -20.06
C LEU A 183 -20.60 -30.36 -20.40
N LEU A 184 -21.74 -30.98 -20.78
CA LEU A 184 -22.96 -30.24 -21.15
C LEU A 184 -23.60 -29.54 -19.95
N LEU A 185 -23.64 -30.17 -18.80
CA LEU A 185 -24.25 -29.59 -17.59
C LEU A 185 -23.43 -28.37 -17.09
N PRO A 186 -22.10 -28.46 -16.88
CA PRO A 186 -21.27 -27.29 -16.57
C PRO A 186 -21.40 -26.16 -17.59
N ALA A 187 -21.37 -26.48 -18.90
CA ALA A 187 -21.49 -25.47 -19.95
C ALA A 187 -22.88 -24.80 -19.96
N ALA A 188 -23.95 -25.58 -19.72
CA ALA A 188 -25.32 -25.07 -19.60
C ALA A 188 -25.48 -24.16 -18.37
N VAL A 189 -24.88 -24.53 -17.22
CA VAL A 189 -24.91 -23.73 -16.01
C VAL A 189 -24.15 -22.41 -16.21
N ILE A 190 -22.96 -22.45 -16.81
CA ILE A 190 -22.19 -21.23 -17.15
C ILE A 190 -22.97 -20.33 -18.11
N GLY A 191 -23.50 -20.88 -19.19
CA GLY A 191 -24.32 -20.14 -20.15
C GLY A 191 -25.58 -19.56 -19.52
N GLY A 192 -26.27 -20.34 -18.70
CA GLY A 192 -27.43 -19.90 -17.93
C GLY A 192 -27.09 -18.77 -16.94
N LEU A 193 -25.95 -18.86 -16.28
CA LEU A 193 -25.47 -17.84 -15.35
C LEU A 193 -25.16 -16.51 -16.06
N VAL A 194 -24.52 -16.55 -17.23
CA VAL A 194 -24.25 -15.36 -18.05
C VAL A 194 -25.57 -14.70 -18.48
N LEU A 195 -26.55 -15.49 -18.93
CA LEU A 195 -27.87 -14.99 -19.31
C LEU A 195 -28.62 -14.43 -18.10
N ALA A 196 -28.66 -15.17 -16.98
CA ALA A 196 -29.30 -14.73 -15.75
C ALA A 196 -28.66 -13.44 -15.20
N GLY A 197 -27.35 -13.31 -15.24
CA GLY A 197 -26.62 -12.10 -14.84
C GLY A 197 -27.11 -10.86 -15.59
N ARG A 198 -27.27 -11.01 -16.91
CA ARG A 198 -27.72 -9.91 -17.77
C ARG A 198 -29.21 -9.58 -17.64
N PHE A 199 -30.06 -10.59 -17.63
CA PHE A 199 -31.51 -10.41 -17.75
C PHE A 199 -32.27 -10.47 -16.44
N LEU A 200 -31.72 -11.12 -15.40
CA LEU A 200 -32.37 -11.28 -14.11
C LEU A 200 -31.69 -10.48 -12.99
N VAL A 201 -30.37 -10.61 -12.86
CA VAL A 201 -29.66 -10.04 -11.70
C VAL A 201 -29.62 -8.50 -11.75
N ARG A 202 -29.37 -7.91 -12.91
CA ARG A 202 -29.37 -6.43 -13.05
C ARG A 202 -30.70 -5.77 -12.76
N PRO A 203 -31.85 -6.22 -13.30
CA PRO A 203 -33.16 -5.68 -12.93
C PRO A 203 -33.49 -5.85 -11.45
N LEU A 204 -33.11 -7.00 -10.86
CA LEU A 204 -33.36 -7.29 -9.46
C LEU A 204 -32.54 -6.39 -8.54
N LEU A 205 -31.26 -6.17 -8.85
CA LEU A 205 -30.41 -5.18 -8.16
C LEU A 205 -31.02 -3.78 -8.22
N ARG A 206 -31.51 -3.38 -9.40
CA ARG A 206 -32.17 -2.08 -9.58
C ARG A 206 -33.44 -1.95 -8.74
N PHE A 207 -34.23 -3.02 -8.65
CA PHE A 207 -35.42 -3.06 -7.81
C PHE A 207 -35.06 -2.91 -6.33
N ILE A 208 -34.06 -3.67 -5.85
CA ILE A 208 -33.62 -3.64 -4.45
C ILE A 208 -32.96 -2.29 -4.11
N ALA A 209 -32.11 -1.77 -4.97
CA ALA A 209 -31.46 -0.46 -4.76
C ALA A 209 -32.48 0.67 -4.60
N ARG A 210 -33.64 0.59 -5.25
CA ARG A 210 -34.74 1.59 -5.11
C ARG A 210 -35.39 1.57 -3.73
N THR A 211 -35.21 0.53 -2.92
CA THR A 211 -35.75 0.50 -1.54
C THR A 211 -35.00 1.46 -0.62
N GLY A 212 -33.78 1.87 -0.97
CA GLY A 212 -32.92 2.73 -0.16
C GLY A 212 -32.38 2.09 1.11
N LEU A 213 -32.64 0.78 1.33
CA LEU A 213 -32.19 0.03 2.50
C LEU A 213 -30.85 -0.66 2.20
N ARG A 214 -29.78 -0.15 2.81
CA ARG A 214 -28.42 -0.66 2.59
C ARG A 214 -28.26 -2.11 3.02
N GLU A 215 -28.88 -2.49 4.14
CA GLU A 215 -28.82 -3.84 4.70
C GLU A 215 -29.42 -4.87 3.74
N ILE A 216 -30.52 -4.54 3.08
CA ILE A 216 -31.19 -5.43 2.11
C ILE A 216 -30.35 -5.55 0.84
N PHE A 217 -29.68 -4.48 0.43
CA PHE A 217 -28.77 -4.51 -0.73
C PHE A 217 -27.57 -5.42 -0.47
N THR A 218 -26.92 -5.30 0.70
CA THR A 218 -25.82 -6.17 1.13
C THR A 218 -26.26 -7.62 1.28
N ALA A 219 -27.44 -7.87 1.91
CA ALA A 219 -28.00 -9.21 2.06
C ALA A 219 -28.27 -9.86 0.70
N PHE A 220 -28.77 -9.09 -0.28
CA PHE A 220 -28.98 -9.60 -1.64
C PHE A 220 -27.65 -9.95 -2.33
N ALA A 221 -26.61 -9.14 -2.14
CA ALA A 221 -25.28 -9.43 -2.69
C ALA A 221 -24.73 -10.75 -2.13
N LEU A 222 -24.82 -10.96 -0.81
CA LEU A 222 -24.42 -12.21 -0.16
C LEU A 222 -25.26 -13.41 -0.65
N LEU A 223 -26.58 -13.22 -0.73
CA LEU A 223 -27.48 -14.24 -1.27
C LEU A 223 -27.10 -14.66 -2.69
N LEU A 224 -26.78 -13.69 -3.55
CA LEU A 224 -26.37 -13.93 -4.93
C LEU A 224 -25.08 -14.76 -4.99
N VAL A 225 -24.07 -14.36 -4.21
CA VAL A 225 -22.78 -15.07 -4.15
C VAL A 225 -22.99 -16.51 -3.69
N ILE A 226 -23.73 -16.72 -2.60
CA ILE A 226 -24.02 -18.05 -2.04
C ILE A 226 -24.80 -18.90 -3.05
N ALA A 227 -25.86 -18.36 -3.64
CA ALA A 227 -26.70 -19.09 -4.58
C ALA A 227 -25.92 -19.54 -5.82
N ILE A 228 -25.10 -18.66 -6.39
CA ILE A 228 -24.28 -19.00 -7.57
C ILE A 228 -23.20 -20.03 -7.19
N SER A 229 -22.55 -19.87 -6.03
CA SER A 229 -21.52 -20.79 -5.57
C SER A 229 -22.10 -22.20 -5.33
N LEU A 230 -23.29 -22.31 -4.74
CA LEU A 230 -23.99 -23.58 -4.53
C LEU A 230 -24.45 -24.19 -5.86
N LEU A 231 -24.94 -23.37 -6.79
CA LEU A 231 -25.33 -23.84 -8.14
C LEU A 231 -24.14 -24.45 -8.89
N MET A 232 -22.98 -23.82 -8.77
CA MET A 232 -21.73 -24.33 -9.38
C MET A 232 -21.27 -25.62 -8.70
N ALA A 233 -21.31 -25.69 -7.38
CA ALA A 233 -20.99 -26.92 -6.63
C ALA A 233 -21.94 -28.09 -7.02
N TRP A 234 -23.22 -27.79 -7.17
CA TRP A 234 -24.22 -28.80 -7.61
C TRP A 234 -23.95 -29.31 -9.03
N SER A 235 -23.38 -28.48 -9.90
CA SER A 235 -22.99 -28.89 -11.26
C SER A 235 -21.60 -29.57 -11.33
N GLY A 236 -20.98 -29.88 -10.17
CA GLY A 236 -19.66 -30.52 -10.09
C GLY A 236 -18.50 -29.58 -10.32
N MET A 237 -18.73 -28.26 -10.31
CA MET A 237 -17.71 -27.23 -10.44
C MET A 237 -17.33 -26.61 -9.10
N SER A 238 -16.20 -25.90 -9.05
CA SER A 238 -15.75 -25.21 -7.84
C SER A 238 -16.68 -24.05 -7.46
N MET A 239 -17.05 -23.94 -6.18
CA MET A 239 -17.75 -22.78 -5.61
C MET A 239 -17.00 -21.46 -5.88
N ALA A 240 -15.67 -21.52 -5.81
CA ALA A 240 -14.79 -20.42 -6.06
C ALA A 240 -14.93 -19.84 -7.49
N LEU A 241 -15.03 -20.70 -8.50
CA LEU A 241 -15.30 -20.30 -9.89
C LEU A 241 -16.65 -19.61 -10.01
N GLY A 242 -17.68 -20.12 -9.33
CA GLY A 242 -19.02 -19.53 -9.32
C GLY A 242 -19.02 -18.11 -8.77
N ALA A 243 -18.41 -17.92 -7.62
CA ALA A 243 -18.30 -16.62 -6.97
C ALA A 243 -17.57 -15.61 -7.85
N PHE A 244 -16.44 -16.00 -8.43
CA PHE A 244 -15.70 -15.16 -9.35
C PHE A 244 -16.53 -14.75 -10.58
N MET A 245 -17.20 -15.72 -11.23
CA MET A 245 -18.06 -15.41 -12.36
C MET A 245 -19.20 -14.47 -11.99
N ALA A 246 -19.79 -14.63 -10.80
CA ALA A 246 -20.79 -13.69 -10.28
C ALA A 246 -20.22 -12.27 -10.16
N GLY A 247 -18.99 -12.13 -9.64
CA GLY A 247 -18.28 -10.85 -9.56
C GLY A 247 -18.05 -10.22 -10.93
N VAL A 248 -17.52 -10.98 -11.89
CA VAL A 248 -17.29 -10.51 -13.27
C VAL A 248 -18.57 -10.07 -13.97
N LEU A 249 -19.67 -10.79 -13.77
CA LEU A 249 -20.97 -10.43 -14.34
C LEU A 249 -21.50 -9.10 -13.80
N LEU A 250 -21.12 -8.74 -12.59
CA LEU A 250 -21.51 -7.50 -11.92
C LEU A 250 -20.46 -6.39 -12.06
N ALA A 251 -19.26 -6.67 -12.56
CA ALA A 251 -18.17 -5.70 -12.73
C ALA A 251 -18.56 -4.49 -13.61
N ASP A 252 -19.42 -4.69 -14.60
CA ASP A 252 -19.96 -3.63 -15.47
C ASP A 252 -21.26 -3.00 -14.93
N SER A 253 -21.69 -3.34 -13.71
CA SER A 253 -22.93 -2.82 -13.16
C SER A 253 -22.73 -1.43 -12.53
N GLU A 254 -23.79 -0.60 -12.59
CA GLU A 254 -23.84 0.71 -11.93
C GLU A 254 -23.67 0.61 -10.40
N TYR A 255 -23.90 -0.58 -9.84
CA TYR A 255 -23.88 -0.87 -8.39
C TYR A 255 -22.53 -1.46 -7.91
N ARG A 256 -21.54 -1.59 -8.79
CA ARG A 256 -20.26 -2.20 -8.49
C ARG A 256 -19.60 -1.61 -7.24
N HIS A 257 -19.45 -0.29 -7.20
CA HIS A 257 -18.78 0.37 -6.06
C HIS A 257 -19.55 0.25 -4.74
N ALA A 258 -20.88 0.22 -4.81
CA ALA A 258 -21.69 -0.02 -3.62
C ALA A 258 -21.52 -1.45 -3.10
N LEU A 259 -21.54 -2.44 -4.00
CA LEU A 259 -21.29 -3.84 -3.67
C LEU A 259 -19.89 -4.06 -3.09
N GLU A 260 -18.88 -3.46 -3.70
CA GLU A 260 -17.50 -3.50 -3.23
C GLU A 260 -17.38 -2.93 -1.82
N ALA A 261 -17.88 -1.70 -1.59
CA ALA A 261 -17.84 -1.04 -0.29
C ALA A 261 -18.58 -1.80 0.82
N ASP A 262 -19.71 -2.43 0.48
CA ASP A 262 -20.52 -3.17 1.44
C ASP A 262 -19.94 -4.55 1.78
N LEU A 263 -19.22 -5.18 0.85
CA LEU A 263 -18.64 -6.51 1.04
C LEU A 263 -17.18 -6.47 1.55
N GLU A 264 -16.48 -5.36 1.41
CA GLU A 264 -15.08 -5.19 1.86
C GLU A 264 -14.85 -5.59 3.33
N PRO A 265 -15.69 -5.17 4.30
CA PRO A 265 -15.51 -5.57 5.70
C PRO A 265 -15.65 -7.09 5.90
N PHE A 266 -16.60 -7.72 5.20
CA PHE A 266 -16.81 -9.16 5.27
C PHE A 266 -15.65 -9.92 4.62
N LYS A 267 -15.17 -9.47 3.46
CA LYS A 267 -13.97 -10.00 2.80
C LYS A 267 -12.78 -10.00 3.76
N GLY A 268 -12.52 -8.86 4.41
CA GLY A 268 -11.37 -8.73 5.32
C GLY A 268 -11.44 -9.65 6.54
N LEU A 269 -12.60 -9.75 7.19
CA LEU A 269 -12.80 -10.61 8.35
C LEU A 269 -12.72 -12.10 7.99
N LEU A 270 -13.41 -12.52 6.92
CA LEU A 270 -13.45 -13.91 6.51
C LEU A 270 -12.11 -14.38 5.91
N LEU A 271 -11.41 -13.50 5.21
CA LEU A 271 -10.04 -13.78 4.76
C LEU A 271 -9.08 -13.93 5.94
N GLY A 272 -9.22 -13.09 6.97
CA GLY A 272 -8.49 -13.24 8.23
C GLY A 272 -8.76 -14.59 8.89
N LEU A 273 -10.03 -14.98 8.96
CA LEU A 273 -10.44 -16.29 9.51
C LEU A 273 -9.86 -17.45 8.68
N PHE A 274 -9.86 -17.33 7.35
CA PHE A 274 -9.25 -18.31 6.47
C PHE A 274 -7.75 -18.51 6.78
N PHE A 275 -6.99 -17.41 6.93
CA PHE A 275 -5.57 -17.53 7.26
C PHE A 275 -5.33 -18.08 8.67
N ILE A 276 -6.22 -17.78 9.63
CA ILE A 276 -6.16 -18.40 10.96
C ILE A 276 -6.41 -19.91 10.82
N ALA A 277 -7.43 -20.33 10.07
CA ALA A 277 -7.73 -21.74 9.82
C ALA A 277 -6.57 -22.47 9.12
N VAL A 278 -5.96 -21.84 8.11
CA VAL A 278 -4.75 -22.36 7.45
C VAL A 278 -3.60 -22.46 8.45
N GLY A 279 -3.40 -21.45 9.30
CA GLY A 279 -2.37 -21.48 10.36
C GLY A 279 -2.57 -22.63 11.35
N MET A 280 -3.83 -22.91 11.74
CA MET A 280 -4.17 -24.05 12.62
C MET A 280 -3.99 -25.40 11.93
N SER A 281 -4.23 -25.48 10.61
CA SER A 281 -4.06 -26.72 9.83
C SER A 281 -2.62 -27.06 9.52
N VAL A 282 -1.67 -26.18 9.85
CA VAL A 282 -0.23 -26.47 9.71
C VAL A 282 0.15 -27.62 10.63
N ASP A 283 0.50 -28.76 10.05
CA ASP A 283 0.97 -29.93 10.79
C ASP A 283 2.45 -29.81 11.12
N PHE A 284 2.74 -29.35 12.33
CA PHE A 284 4.12 -29.30 12.85
C PHE A 284 4.72 -30.69 13.12
N GLY A 285 3.90 -31.75 13.19
CA GLY A 285 4.38 -33.12 13.26
C GLY A 285 5.18 -33.50 12.02
N VAL A 286 4.73 -33.09 10.84
CA VAL A 286 5.45 -33.26 9.58
C VAL A 286 6.77 -32.47 9.60
N LEU A 287 6.73 -31.22 10.12
CA LEU A 287 7.92 -30.40 10.25
C LEU A 287 8.93 -31.01 11.23
N LEU A 288 8.48 -31.49 12.39
CA LEU A 288 9.33 -32.11 13.42
C LEU A 288 9.87 -33.46 12.99
N ALA A 289 9.09 -34.23 12.22
CA ALA A 289 9.53 -35.54 11.70
C ALA A 289 10.62 -35.40 10.62
N GLN A 290 10.52 -34.38 9.76
CA GLN A 290 11.46 -34.17 8.64
C GLN A 290 11.83 -32.69 8.46
N PRO A 291 12.39 -32.01 9.47
CA PRO A 291 12.58 -30.56 9.46
C PRO A 291 13.52 -30.15 8.31
N TRP A 292 14.58 -30.92 8.10
CA TRP A 292 15.58 -30.63 7.08
C TRP A 292 15.02 -30.73 5.66
N ARG A 293 14.15 -31.71 5.41
CA ARG A 293 13.50 -31.89 4.11
C ARG A 293 12.60 -30.68 3.76
N ILE A 294 11.80 -30.22 4.71
CA ILE A 294 10.86 -29.10 4.50
C ILE A 294 11.61 -27.78 4.32
N VAL A 295 12.62 -27.53 5.16
CA VAL A 295 13.46 -26.33 5.01
C VAL A 295 14.19 -26.34 3.67
N MET A 296 14.74 -27.50 3.25
CA MET A 296 15.37 -27.65 1.95
C MET A 296 14.38 -27.43 0.79
N MET A 297 13.16 -27.94 0.89
CA MET A 297 12.11 -27.70 -0.12
C MET A 297 11.75 -26.22 -0.20
N ALA A 298 11.56 -25.54 0.94
CA ALA A 298 11.27 -24.10 0.98
C ALA A 298 12.45 -23.29 0.43
N ALA A 299 13.68 -23.62 0.79
CA ALA A 299 14.88 -22.96 0.27
C ALA A 299 15.08 -23.19 -1.23
N ALA A 300 14.85 -24.42 -1.72
CA ALA A 300 14.91 -24.74 -3.15
C ALA A 300 13.84 -23.99 -3.93
N PHE A 301 12.60 -23.97 -3.43
CA PHE A 301 11.50 -23.21 -4.00
C PHE A 301 11.84 -21.72 -4.12
N LEU A 302 12.22 -21.09 -3.00
CA LEU A 302 12.61 -19.68 -2.99
C LEU A 302 13.77 -19.40 -3.95
N SER A 303 14.80 -20.24 -3.95
CA SER A 303 15.98 -20.06 -4.79
C SER A 303 15.64 -20.14 -6.28
N ILE A 304 14.83 -21.13 -6.69
CA ILE A 304 14.39 -21.29 -8.07
C ILE A 304 13.54 -20.09 -8.50
N LYS A 305 12.57 -19.71 -7.68
CA LYS A 305 11.68 -18.60 -7.99
C LYS A 305 12.43 -17.26 -8.04
N LEU A 306 13.35 -17.01 -7.10
CA LEU A 306 14.25 -15.85 -7.11
C LEU A 306 15.10 -15.80 -8.39
N ALA A 307 15.67 -16.91 -8.81
CA ALA A 307 16.49 -16.99 -10.02
C ALA A 307 15.66 -16.66 -11.29
N VAL A 308 14.47 -17.23 -11.40
CA VAL A 308 13.56 -16.98 -12.52
C VAL A 308 13.12 -15.50 -12.54
N LEU A 309 12.69 -14.96 -11.39
CA LEU A 309 12.27 -13.57 -11.28
C LEU A 309 13.41 -12.59 -11.57
N TRP A 310 14.61 -12.88 -11.10
CA TRP A 310 15.79 -12.09 -11.42
C TRP A 310 16.11 -12.10 -12.92
N LEU A 311 16.00 -13.27 -13.57
CA LEU A 311 16.17 -13.40 -15.02
C LEU A 311 15.11 -12.60 -15.79
N LEU A 312 13.85 -12.70 -15.39
CA LEU A 312 12.76 -11.93 -15.97
C LEU A 312 12.97 -10.42 -15.79
N ALA A 313 13.37 -9.98 -14.61
CA ALA A 313 13.70 -8.58 -14.35
C ALA A 313 14.84 -8.07 -15.26
N ARG A 314 15.80 -8.95 -15.58
CA ARG A 314 16.85 -8.65 -16.56
C ARG A 314 16.29 -8.52 -17.98
N LEU A 315 15.38 -9.40 -18.38
CA LEU A 315 14.71 -9.35 -19.68
C LEU A 315 13.82 -8.10 -19.80
N PHE A 316 13.22 -7.65 -18.71
CA PHE A 316 12.42 -6.42 -18.65
C PHE A 316 13.27 -5.14 -18.61
N GLY A 317 14.61 -5.24 -18.68
CA GLY A 317 15.51 -4.09 -18.74
C GLY A 317 15.70 -3.36 -17.39
N MET A 318 15.30 -3.97 -16.27
CA MET A 318 15.43 -3.32 -14.95
C MET A 318 16.89 -3.15 -14.55
N ALA A 319 17.21 -2.07 -13.82
CA ALA A 319 18.54 -1.85 -13.24
C ALA A 319 18.89 -2.90 -12.17
N GLY A 320 20.18 -3.14 -11.92
CA GLY A 320 20.63 -4.23 -11.03
C GLY A 320 19.99 -4.23 -9.63
N ARG A 321 19.84 -3.04 -9.02
CA ARG A 321 19.17 -2.85 -7.72
C ARG A 321 17.68 -3.23 -7.80
N GLN A 322 16.99 -2.73 -8.80
CA GLN A 322 15.56 -2.98 -9.01
C GLN A 322 15.28 -4.47 -9.31
N ARG A 323 16.21 -5.19 -9.96
CA ARG A 323 16.07 -6.63 -10.22
C ARG A 323 16.00 -7.45 -8.94
N VAL A 324 16.88 -7.16 -7.98
CA VAL A 324 16.92 -7.90 -6.73
C VAL A 324 15.70 -7.58 -5.87
N LEU A 325 15.32 -6.31 -5.78
CA LEU A 325 14.11 -5.90 -5.06
C LEU A 325 12.86 -6.56 -5.66
N PHE A 326 12.70 -6.51 -6.98
CA PHE A 326 11.61 -7.17 -7.69
C PHE A 326 11.56 -8.68 -7.42
N ALA A 327 12.73 -9.35 -7.47
CA ALA A 327 12.82 -10.77 -7.19
C ALA A 327 12.44 -11.10 -5.73
N PHE A 328 12.88 -10.31 -4.76
CA PHE A 328 12.55 -10.50 -3.35
C PHE A 328 11.06 -10.27 -3.08
N LEU A 329 10.47 -9.22 -3.67
CA LEU A 329 9.06 -8.89 -3.51
C LEU A 329 8.10 -9.98 -3.98
N LEU A 330 8.46 -10.75 -5.02
CA LEU A 330 7.59 -11.75 -5.63
C LEU A 330 8.03 -13.20 -5.40
N SER A 331 9.09 -13.43 -4.61
CA SER A 331 9.66 -14.78 -4.44
C SER A 331 8.83 -15.73 -3.60
N GLN A 332 8.01 -15.24 -2.70
CA GLN A 332 7.16 -16.06 -1.83
C GLN A 332 6.03 -16.75 -2.61
N GLY A 333 5.47 -17.81 -2.02
CA GLY A 333 4.19 -18.34 -2.43
C GLY A 333 3.05 -17.40 -2.08
N GLY A 334 1.92 -17.50 -2.78
CA GLY A 334 0.75 -16.67 -2.57
C GLY A 334 -0.35 -17.39 -1.78
N GLU A 335 -1.33 -16.62 -1.33
CA GLU A 335 -2.54 -17.10 -0.65
C GLU A 335 -3.37 -18.06 -1.50
N PHE A 336 -3.38 -17.86 -2.81
CA PHE A 336 -4.08 -18.76 -3.73
C PHE A 336 -3.46 -20.16 -3.81
N ALA A 337 -2.18 -20.32 -3.45
CA ALA A 337 -1.56 -21.64 -3.38
C ALA A 337 -2.27 -22.55 -2.35
N PHE A 338 -2.72 -22.00 -1.22
CA PHE A 338 -3.48 -22.75 -0.21
C PHE A 338 -4.79 -23.28 -0.79
N VAL A 339 -5.50 -22.45 -1.54
CA VAL A 339 -6.76 -22.80 -2.21
C VAL A 339 -6.53 -23.87 -3.29
N VAL A 340 -5.50 -23.66 -4.13
CA VAL A 340 -5.14 -24.62 -5.19
C VAL A 340 -4.78 -25.99 -4.60
N PHE A 341 -3.98 -26.01 -3.52
CA PHE A 341 -3.54 -27.27 -2.91
C PHE A 341 -4.65 -27.96 -2.13
N GLY A 342 -5.53 -27.21 -1.45
CA GLY A 342 -6.74 -27.75 -0.82
C GLY A 342 -7.68 -28.38 -1.86
N ALA A 343 -7.98 -27.65 -2.93
CA ALA A 343 -8.81 -28.15 -4.02
C ALA A 343 -8.20 -29.37 -4.75
N ALA A 344 -6.85 -29.40 -4.89
CA ALA A 344 -6.14 -30.53 -5.47
C ALA A 344 -6.17 -31.79 -4.57
N ALA A 345 -6.14 -31.60 -3.25
CA ALA A 345 -6.33 -32.68 -2.28
C ALA A 345 -7.77 -33.24 -2.35
N THR A 346 -8.78 -32.38 -2.37
CA THR A 346 -10.19 -32.76 -2.54
C THR A 346 -10.43 -33.51 -3.86
N SER A 347 -9.78 -33.06 -4.95
CA SER A 347 -9.82 -33.72 -6.27
C SER A 347 -8.93 -34.98 -6.35
N ARG A 348 -8.33 -35.43 -5.25
CA ARG A 348 -7.44 -36.59 -5.15
C ARG A 348 -6.23 -36.55 -6.11
N ILE A 349 -5.77 -35.37 -6.51
CA ILE A 349 -4.53 -35.18 -7.27
C ILE A 349 -3.34 -35.30 -6.33
N PHE A 350 -3.46 -34.81 -5.09
CA PHE A 350 -2.51 -34.94 -4.00
C PHE A 350 -3.02 -35.88 -2.92
N ALA A 351 -2.10 -36.58 -2.27
CA ALA A 351 -2.35 -37.08 -0.92
C ALA A 351 -2.44 -35.89 0.05
N LEU A 352 -3.24 -36.00 1.11
CA LEU A 352 -3.42 -34.93 2.09
C LEU A 352 -2.07 -34.49 2.72
N GLU A 353 -1.17 -35.46 3.00
CA GLU A 353 0.19 -35.20 3.50
C GLU A 353 1.01 -34.33 2.54
N THR A 354 0.85 -34.53 1.23
CA THR A 354 1.52 -33.72 0.21
C THR A 354 1.00 -32.28 0.20
N ALA A 355 -0.33 -32.13 0.28
CA ALA A 355 -0.95 -30.80 0.36
C ALA A 355 -0.47 -30.05 1.61
N SER A 356 -0.47 -30.69 2.78
CA SER A 356 0.03 -30.12 4.03
C SER A 356 1.50 -29.72 3.94
N THR A 357 2.34 -30.54 3.31
CA THR A 357 3.76 -30.23 3.08
C THR A 357 3.93 -28.99 2.19
N LEU A 358 3.18 -28.89 1.10
CA LEU A 358 3.24 -27.72 0.20
C LEU A 358 2.70 -26.46 0.86
N VAL A 359 1.62 -26.57 1.65
CA VAL A 359 1.08 -25.47 2.47
C VAL A 359 2.16 -24.94 3.43
N LEU A 360 2.89 -25.84 4.09
CA LEU A 360 3.97 -25.47 5.01
C LEU A 360 5.14 -24.78 4.27
N VAL A 361 5.51 -25.27 3.09
CA VAL A 361 6.53 -24.62 2.24
C VAL A 361 6.11 -23.19 1.85
N VAL A 362 4.85 -22.99 1.47
CA VAL A 362 4.31 -21.66 1.17
C VAL A 362 4.37 -20.75 2.40
N ALA A 363 3.88 -21.22 3.55
CA ALA A 363 3.89 -20.46 4.80
C ALA A 363 5.30 -20.03 5.20
N LEU A 364 6.27 -20.95 5.13
CA LEU A 364 7.69 -20.66 5.39
C LEU A 364 8.26 -19.65 4.39
N SER A 365 7.88 -19.73 3.13
CA SER A 365 8.32 -18.76 2.11
C SER A 365 7.75 -17.35 2.35
N MET A 366 6.51 -17.25 2.84
CA MET A 366 5.91 -15.98 3.24
C MET A 366 6.65 -15.36 4.44
N LEU A 367 7.03 -16.18 5.43
CA LEU A 367 7.86 -15.77 6.57
C LEU A 367 9.26 -15.30 6.14
N ALA A 368 9.83 -15.90 5.11
CA ALA A 368 11.17 -15.53 4.62
C ALA A 368 11.19 -14.16 3.93
N THR A 369 10.08 -13.70 3.35
CA THR A 369 10.04 -12.45 2.55
C THR A 369 10.41 -11.20 3.34
N PRO A 370 9.84 -10.91 4.53
CA PRO A 370 10.27 -9.78 5.33
C PRO A 370 11.76 -9.85 5.70
N LEU A 371 12.27 -11.06 5.96
CA LEU A 371 13.71 -11.25 6.25
C LEU A 371 14.59 -10.95 5.03
N LEU A 372 14.16 -11.33 3.83
CA LEU A 372 14.84 -10.98 2.58
C LEU A 372 14.82 -9.47 2.33
N LEU A 373 13.73 -8.79 2.63
CA LEU A 373 13.61 -7.34 2.50
C LEU A 373 14.48 -6.61 3.53
N ILE A 374 14.51 -7.07 4.78
CA ILE A 374 15.43 -6.54 5.81
C ILE A 374 16.89 -6.76 5.38
N LEU A 375 17.22 -7.93 4.82
CA LEU A 375 18.54 -8.20 4.26
C LEU A 375 18.88 -7.26 3.11
N TYR A 376 17.90 -6.99 2.24
CA TYR A 376 18.04 -6.02 1.15
C TYR A 376 18.36 -4.63 1.70
N ASP A 377 17.53 -4.09 2.60
CA ASP A 377 17.64 -2.73 3.11
C ASP A 377 18.89 -2.52 3.97
N ARG A 378 19.25 -3.50 4.82
CA ARG A 378 20.37 -3.35 5.77
C ARG A 378 21.73 -3.76 5.20
N VAL A 379 21.77 -4.65 4.23
CA VAL A 379 23.05 -5.25 3.76
C VAL A 379 23.32 -4.95 2.29
N LEU A 380 22.34 -5.17 1.40
CA LEU A 380 22.57 -5.04 -0.04
C LEU A 380 22.53 -3.59 -0.49
N GLU A 381 21.54 -2.85 -0.05
CA GLU A 381 21.38 -1.43 -0.40
C GLU A 381 22.58 -0.57 0.02
N PRO A 382 23.07 -0.61 1.27
CA PRO A 382 24.23 0.18 1.68
C PRO A 382 25.53 -0.24 0.97
N ARG A 383 25.66 -1.55 0.63
CA ARG A 383 26.81 -2.03 -0.14
C ARG A 383 26.80 -1.47 -1.57
N TRP A 384 25.66 -1.44 -2.21
CA TRP A 384 25.54 -0.87 -3.55
C TRP A 384 25.70 0.64 -3.56
N GLN A 385 25.23 1.35 -2.56
CA GLN A 385 25.48 2.77 -2.40
C GLN A 385 26.99 3.03 -2.22
N ARG A 386 27.71 2.19 -1.46
CA ARG A 386 29.17 2.30 -1.31
C ARG A 386 29.93 1.99 -2.61
N LEU A 387 29.50 0.98 -3.37
CA LEU A 387 30.12 0.59 -4.66
C LEU A 387 29.82 1.62 -5.79
N ARG A 388 28.73 2.36 -5.69
CA ARG A 388 28.37 3.46 -6.60
C ARG A 388 28.86 4.83 -6.14
N ARG A 389 29.67 4.91 -5.09
CA ARG A 389 30.33 6.16 -4.75
C ARG A 389 31.15 6.60 -5.96
N ARG A 390 30.49 7.39 -6.81
CA ARG A 390 31.15 8.21 -7.82
C ARG A 390 32.15 9.09 -7.04
N GLU A 391 33.35 9.25 -7.54
CA GLU A 391 34.23 10.28 -6.98
C GLU A 391 33.46 11.60 -7.01
N PRO A 392 33.56 12.43 -5.94
CA PRO A 392 32.91 13.73 -5.93
C PRO A 392 33.29 14.50 -7.18
N ASP A 393 32.32 15.15 -7.83
CA ASP A 393 32.61 15.96 -8.99
C ASP A 393 33.57 17.08 -8.57
N PRO A 394 34.57 17.46 -9.40
CA PRO A 394 35.39 18.65 -9.13
C PRO A 394 34.50 19.89 -9.14
N ILE A 395 34.50 20.61 -8.02
CA ILE A 395 33.67 21.79 -7.83
C ILE A 395 34.51 23.04 -8.09
N ASP A 396 34.17 23.80 -9.12
CA ASP A 396 34.68 25.14 -9.31
C ASP A 396 33.95 26.12 -8.38
N ALA A 397 34.46 26.32 -7.19
CA ALA A 397 33.86 27.19 -6.19
C ALA A 397 34.06 28.67 -6.60
N ASN A 398 32.98 29.38 -6.88
CA ASN A 398 32.98 30.82 -7.07
C ASN A 398 32.93 31.51 -5.71
N GLN A 399 33.73 32.56 -5.53
CA GLN A 399 33.68 33.39 -4.32
C GLN A 399 32.31 34.08 -4.18
N GLY A 400 31.75 34.09 -2.98
CA GLY A 400 30.51 34.81 -2.66
C GLY A 400 29.22 34.13 -3.18
N HIS A 401 29.21 32.82 -3.39
CA HIS A 401 28.05 32.03 -3.81
C HIS A 401 27.21 31.53 -2.63
N VAL A 402 26.04 30.98 -2.94
CA VAL A 402 25.17 30.27 -1.99
C VAL A 402 25.28 28.76 -2.23
N ILE A 403 25.50 28.01 -1.15
CA ILE A 403 25.51 26.54 -1.21
C ILE A 403 24.11 26.02 -0.88
N ILE A 404 23.58 25.12 -1.70
CA ILE A 404 22.33 24.43 -1.43
C ILE A 404 22.63 22.96 -1.17
N ALA A 405 22.45 22.53 0.07
CA ALA A 405 22.60 21.15 0.51
C ALA A 405 21.24 20.41 0.43
N GLY A 406 21.12 19.47 -0.50
CA GLY A 406 19.88 18.80 -0.87
C GLY A 406 19.11 19.55 -1.97
N PHE A 407 19.11 19.01 -3.18
CA PHE A 407 18.43 19.64 -4.32
C PHE A 407 17.15 18.88 -4.71
N GLY A 408 16.43 18.37 -3.70
CA GLY A 408 15.11 17.77 -3.82
C GLY A 408 14.01 18.81 -4.12
N ARG A 409 12.74 18.45 -3.93
CA ARG A 409 11.56 19.29 -4.26
C ARG A 409 11.62 20.70 -3.69
N PHE A 410 12.06 20.85 -2.45
CA PHE A 410 12.22 22.16 -1.79
C PHE A 410 13.44 22.92 -2.32
N GLY A 411 14.62 22.28 -2.34
CA GLY A 411 15.87 22.90 -2.82
C GLY A 411 15.78 23.36 -4.26
N GLN A 412 15.07 22.64 -5.13
CA GLN A 412 14.84 23.04 -6.51
C GLN A 412 14.07 24.38 -6.63
N ILE A 413 13.04 24.60 -5.79
CA ILE A 413 12.29 25.85 -5.81
C ILE A 413 13.18 27.01 -5.39
N VAL A 414 13.93 26.84 -4.29
CA VAL A 414 14.88 27.84 -3.81
C VAL A 414 15.98 28.11 -4.85
N GLY A 415 16.59 27.07 -5.40
CA GLY A 415 17.65 27.19 -6.40
C GLY A 415 17.19 27.85 -7.69
N ARG A 416 15.98 27.53 -8.16
CA ARG A 416 15.38 28.17 -9.36
C ARG A 416 15.12 29.65 -9.14
N LEU A 417 14.62 30.03 -7.97
CA LEU A 417 14.39 31.43 -7.61
C LEU A 417 15.71 32.20 -7.59
N LEU A 418 16.74 31.70 -6.91
CA LEU A 418 18.05 32.33 -6.81
C LEU A 418 18.76 32.38 -8.17
N HIS A 419 18.69 31.30 -8.95
CA HIS A 419 19.28 31.23 -10.30
C HIS A 419 18.65 32.28 -11.26
N ALA A 420 17.33 32.41 -11.21
CA ALA A 420 16.61 33.41 -12.03
C ALA A 420 17.02 34.86 -11.68
N ASN A 421 17.48 35.07 -10.44
CA ASN A 421 18.02 36.35 -9.99
C ASN A 421 19.55 36.46 -10.12
N GLN A 422 20.17 35.55 -10.90
CA GLN A 422 21.61 35.55 -11.20
C GLN A 422 22.52 35.43 -9.95
N VAL A 423 22.01 34.85 -8.86
CA VAL A 423 22.82 34.55 -7.67
C VAL A 423 23.72 33.35 -7.98
N PRO A 424 25.04 33.44 -7.78
CA PRO A 424 25.93 32.29 -7.94
C PRO A 424 25.57 31.19 -6.97
N LEU A 425 25.45 29.95 -7.48
CA LEU A 425 24.98 28.79 -6.70
C LEU A 425 25.94 27.62 -6.84
N THR A 426 26.16 26.90 -5.73
CA THR A 426 26.74 25.57 -5.71
C THR A 426 25.69 24.63 -5.11
N MET A 427 25.23 23.66 -5.88
CA MET A 427 24.17 22.75 -5.49
C MET A 427 24.73 21.35 -5.27
N LEU A 428 24.47 20.77 -4.09
CA LEU A 428 24.95 19.45 -3.68
C LEU A 428 23.77 18.52 -3.49
N ASP A 429 23.83 17.32 -4.08
CA ASP A 429 22.88 16.24 -3.81
C ASP A 429 23.61 14.89 -3.79
N HIS A 430 23.07 13.94 -3.07
CA HIS A 430 23.64 12.60 -2.94
C HIS A 430 22.95 11.55 -3.83
N ASP A 431 21.85 11.91 -4.50
CA ASP A 431 21.11 11.02 -5.40
C ASP A 431 21.59 11.16 -6.85
N PRO A 432 22.35 10.17 -7.38
CA PRO A 432 22.88 10.24 -8.74
C PRO A 432 21.81 10.31 -9.82
N ASP A 433 20.67 9.60 -9.63
CA ASP A 433 19.61 9.53 -10.63
C ASP A 433 18.87 10.87 -10.71
N GLN A 434 18.74 11.56 -9.58
CA GLN A 434 18.18 12.91 -9.51
C GLN A 434 19.11 13.94 -10.13
N ILE A 435 20.41 13.86 -9.87
CA ILE A 435 21.44 14.76 -10.43
C ILE A 435 21.47 14.67 -11.95
N ASP A 436 21.48 13.46 -12.50
CA ASP A 436 21.49 13.28 -13.95
C ASP A 436 20.23 13.87 -14.61
N THR A 437 19.08 13.74 -13.96
CA THR A 437 17.82 14.37 -14.40
C THR A 437 17.91 15.90 -14.35
N LEU A 438 18.44 16.47 -13.28
CA LEU A 438 18.55 17.91 -13.11
C LEU A 438 19.55 18.56 -14.08
N ARG A 439 20.62 17.85 -14.41
CA ARG A 439 21.58 18.27 -15.45
C ARG A 439 20.95 18.36 -16.84
N LEU A 440 20.00 17.49 -17.15
CA LEU A 440 19.22 17.57 -18.40
C LEU A 440 18.39 18.86 -18.46
N PHE A 441 17.98 19.40 -17.32
CA PHE A 441 17.30 20.71 -17.22
C PHE A 441 18.25 21.91 -17.13
N GLY A 442 19.57 21.70 -17.31
CA GLY A 442 20.57 22.76 -17.35
C GLY A 442 21.09 23.23 -15.99
N PHE A 443 20.77 22.53 -14.89
CA PHE A 443 21.29 22.87 -13.57
C PHE A 443 22.68 22.26 -13.34
N LYS A 444 23.63 23.05 -12.82
CA LYS A 444 24.94 22.57 -12.36
C LYS A 444 24.80 21.99 -10.94
N VAL A 445 24.39 20.73 -10.83
CA VAL A 445 24.31 20.00 -9.57
C VAL A 445 25.51 19.08 -9.47
N PHE A 446 26.21 19.13 -8.33
CA PHE A 446 27.36 18.30 -8.05
C PHE A 446 26.96 17.11 -7.19
N TYR A 447 27.51 15.95 -7.54
CA TYR A 447 27.33 14.76 -6.73
C TYR A 447 28.15 14.85 -5.46
N GLY A 448 27.49 14.77 -4.31
CA GLY A 448 28.18 14.68 -3.04
C GLY A 448 27.23 14.67 -1.85
N ASP A 449 27.65 13.95 -0.83
CA ASP A 449 26.97 13.92 0.46
C ASP A 449 27.34 15.19 1.26
N ALA A 450 26.42 16.13 1.33
CA ALA A 450 26.63 17.41 2.01
C ALA A 450 26.89 17.27 3.53
N THR A 451 26.64 16.08 4.13
CA THR A 451 27.00 15.84 5.54
C THR A 451 28.52 15.68 5.74
N ARG A 452 29.29 15.59 4.67
CA ARG A 452 30.74 15.50 4.70
C ARG A 452 31.38 16.89 4.65
N ILE A 453 32.11 17.22 5.67
CA ILE A 453 32.78 18.53 5.82
C ILE A 453 33.85 18.80 4.72
N ASP A 454 34.61 17.76 4.33
CA ASP A 454 35.59 17.86 3.24
C ASP A 454 34.95 18.28 1.90
N LEU A 455 33.71 17.85 1.66
CA LEU A 455 32.96 18.24 0.47
C LEU A 455 32.46 19.69 0.56
N LEU A 456 32.07 20.14 1.75
CA LEU A 456 31.69 21.55 1.95
C LEU A 456 32.89 22.50 1.76
N HIS A 457 34.09 22.13 2.20
CA HIS A 457 35.32 22.90 1.87
C HIS A 457 35.56 22.92 0.36
N ALA A 458 35.46 21.76 -0.32
CA ALA A 458 35.56 21.71 -1.77
C ALA A 458 34.48 22.54 -2.48
N ALA A 459 33.27 22.62 -1.90
CA ALA A 459 32.20 23.48 -2.38
C ALA A 459 32.40 24.97 -2.07
N GLY A 460 33.49 25.35 -1.40
CA GLY A 460 33.81 26.71 -1.07
C GLY A 460 33.05 27.30 0.12
N ALA A 461 32.71 26.49 1.11
CA ALA A 461 31.97 26.94 2.30
C ALA A 461 32.71 28.04 3.09
N ASP A 462 34.06 28.05 3.04
CA ASP A 462 34.89 29.05 3.66
C ASP A 462 34.63 30.47 3.13
N HIS A 463 34.10 30.60 1.92
CA HIS A 463 33.84 31.86 1.23
C HIS A 463 32.41 32.02 0.75
N ALA A 464 31.53 31.09 1.13
CA ALA A 464 30.12 31.13 0.80
C ALA A 464 29.40 32.23 1.59
N ARG A 465 28.38 32.83 0.97
CA ARG A 465 27.54 33.84 1.62
C ARG A 465 26.48 33.23 2.54
N ALA A 466 26.00 32.06 2.21
CA ALA A 466 25.00 31.33 2.99
C ALA A 466 24.98 29.87 2.58
N LEU A 467 24.52 29.04 3.51
CA LEU A 467 24.16 27.64 3.28
C LEU A 467 22.63 27.47 3.41
N VAL A 468 21.99 26.94 2.36
CA VAL A 468 20.60 26.51 2.39
C VAL A 468 20.55 25.04 2.70
N LEU A 469 20.00 24.70 3.86
CA LEU A 469 19.87 23.34 4.38
C LEU A 469 18.48 22.78 4.02
N SER A 470 18.41 21.96 2.96
CA SER A 470 17.16 21.40 2.42
C SER A 470 17.17 19.89 2.27
N VAL A 471 18.03 19.19 3.02
CA VAL A 471 18.12 17.74 3.10
C VAL A 471 16.82 17.15 3.65
N ASP A 472 16.35 16.01 3.11
CA ASP A 472 15.05 15.41 3.47
C ASP A 472 15.03 14.76 4.87
N GLY A 473 16.10 14.10 5.27
CA GLY A 473 16.24 13.44 6.57
C GLY A 473 16.38 14.45 7.71
N VAL A 474 15.53 14.36 8.74
CA VAL A 474 15.64 15.22 9.94
C VAL A 474 16.98 15.02 10.62
N GLU A 475 17.39 13.76 10.82
CA GLU A 475 18.65 13.42 11.49
C GLU A 475 19.88 13.91 10.70
N ASP A 476 19.86 13.74 9.37
CA ASP A 476 20.95 14.21 8.50
C ASP A 476 21.01 15.74 8.45
N SER A 477 19.84 16.40 8.45
CA SER A 477 19.74 17.86 8.53
C SER A 477 20.36 18.40 9.81
N LEU A 478 20.06 17.80 10.97
CA LEU A 478 20.61 18.20 12.27
C LEU A 478 22.11 17.92 12.37
N LYS A 479 22.58 16.77 11.87
CA LYS A 479 24.01 16.43 11.81
C LYS A 479 24.77 17.45 10.96
N LEU A 480 24.22 17.79 9.80
CA LEU A 480 24.83 18.77 8.90
C LEU A 480 24.85 20.17 9.54
N ALA A 481 23.74 20.63 10.14
CA ALA A 481 23.69 21.92 10.82
C ALA A 481 24.73 22.02 11.95
N ALA A 482 24.84 20.97 12.79
CA ALA A 482 25.81 20.90 13.86
C ALA A 482 27.25 20.93 13.35
N ALA A 483 27.55 20.15 12.31
CA ALA A 483 28.87 20.09 11.70
C ALA A 483 29.29 21.43 11.05
N VAL A 484 28.36 22.05 10.32
CA VAL A 484 28.60 23.37 9.70
C VAL A 484 28.81 24.45 10.75
N ARG A 485 28.02 24.44 11.84
CA ARG A 485 28.17 25.41 12.92
C ARG A 485 29.50 25.27 13.64
N ALA A 486 30.02 24.04 13.76
CA ALA A 486 31.32 23.78 14.39
C ALA A 486 32.49 24.20 13.52
N GLU A 487 32.45 23.96 12.21
CA GLU A 487 33.54 24.19 11.28
C GLU A 487 33.50 25.60 10.65
N PHE A 488 32.32 26.13 10.37
CA PHE A 488 32.07 27.43 9.74
C PHE A 488 31.15 28.29 10.62
N PRO A 489 31.60 28.77 11.78
CA PRO A 489 30.74 29.43 12.76
C PRO A 489 30.06 30.70 12.24
N ASP A 490 30.69 31.40 11.30
CA ASP A 490 30.20 32.64 10.73
C ASP A 490 29.31 32.44 9.48
N LEU A 491 29.21 31.22 8.95
CA LEU A 491 28.38 30.93 7.77
C LEU A 491 26.90 30.95 8.14
N PRO A 492 26.08 31.83 7.54
CA PRO A 492 24.65 31.86 7.77
C PRO A 492 23.99 30.56 7.25
N ILE A 493 23.24 29.92 8.12
CA ILE A 493 22.46 28.71 7.78
C ILE A 493 20.99 29.10 7.66
N LEU A 494 20.40 28.86 6.49
CA LEU A 494 18.96 28.97 6.24
C LEU A 494 18.41 27.55 6.08
N ALA A 495 17.50 27.12 6.97
CA ALA A 495 17.11 25.73 7.02
C ALA A 495 15.62 25.51 6.71
N ARG A 496 15.33 24.38 6.07
CA ARG A 496 14.00 23.82 5.97
C ARG A 496 13.71 22.95 7.20
N ALA A 497 12.63 23.23 7.90
CA ALA A 497 12.12 22.35 8.95
C ALA A 497 10.96 21.50 8.44
N ARG A 498 11.00 20.20 8.69
CA ARG A 498 9.96 19.26 8.28
C ARG A 498 8.71 19.33 9.17
N ASN A 499 8.91 19.61 10.45
CA ASN A 499 7.85 19.78 11.45
C ASN A 499 8.33 20.77 12.54
N VAL A 500 7.46 21.03 13.52
CA VAL A 500 7.75 21.99 14.61
C VAL A 500 8.87 21.49 15.53
N THR A 501 8.97 20.20 15.80
CA THR A 501 10.06 19.63 16.61
C THR A 501 11.41 19.84 15.93
N HIS A 502 11.50 19.52 14.64
CA HIS A 502 12.72 19.79 13.86
C HIS A 502 13.08 21.29 13.82
N TYR A 503 12.07 22.17 13.77
CA TYR A 503 12.27 23.62 13.88
C TYR A 503 12.98 24.00 15.19
N TYR A 504 12.54 23.43 16.32
CA TYR A 504 13.14 23.69 17.64
C TYR A 504 14.55 23.11 17.76
N GLU A 505 14.77 21.90 17.23
CA GLU A 505 16.10 21.27 17.24
C GLU A 505 17.12 22.06 16.41
N LEU A 506 16.70 22.66 15.28
CA LEU A 506 17.54 23.57 14.50
C LEU A 506 17.81 24.88 15.26
N MET A 507 16.83 25.41 16.00
CA MET A 507 17.06 26.58 16.87
C MET A 507 18.07 26.28 17.98
N ASP A 508 18.05 25.09 18.59
CA ASP A 508 19.04 24.66 19.57
C ASP A 508 20.48 24.65 18.99
N LEU A 509 20.62 24.43 17.69
CA LEU A 509 21.89 24.49 16.97
C LEU A 509 22.26 25.91 16.48
N GLY A 510 21.51 26.94 16.90
CA GLY A 510 21.77 28.33 16.55
C GLY A 510 21.42 28.71 15.11
N VAL A 511 20.54 27.95 14.44
CA VAL A 511 19.99 28.34 13.14
C VAL A 511 18.89 29.37 13.36
N THR A 512 19.03 30.54 12.74
CA THR A 512 18.12 31.68 12.98
C THR A 512 17.06 31.85 11.91
N VAL A 513 17.31 31.38 10.69
CA VAL A 513 16.35 31.46 9.58
C VAL A 513 15.88 30.05 9.24
N ILE A 514 14.66 29.76 9.65
CA ILE A 514 14.08 28.42 9.50
C ILE A 514 12.68 28.56 8.89
N GLU A 515 12.45 27.89 7.78
CA GLU A 515 11.13 27.83 7.13
C GLU A 515 10.54 26.43 7.21
N ARG A 516 9.27 26.33 7.59
CA ARG A 516 8.55 25.05 7.64
C ARG A 516 8.06 24.66 6.25
N GLU A 517 8.42 23.47 5.80
CA GLU A 517 8.22 22.96 4.44
C GLU A 517 6.81 23.17 3.88
N THR A 518 5.78 22.90 4.69
CA THR A 518 4.38 22.88 4.22
C THR A 518 3.56 24.08 4.70
N PHE A 519 4.08 24.91 5.60
CA PHE A 519 3.28 25.91 6.31
C PHE A 519 2.69 26.97 5.37
N GLU A 520 3.51 27.60 4.56
CA GLU A 520 3.07 28.68 3.67
C GLU A 520 2.14 28.15 2.57
N SER A 521 2.42 26.99 2.01
CA SER A 521 1.57 26.36 0.99
C SER A 521 0.21 25.92 1.55
N ALA A 522 0.20 25.33 2.76
CA ALA A 522 -1.03 24.94 3.44
C ALA A 522 -1.89 26.16 3.82
N LEU A 523 -1.25 27.24 4.30
CA LEU A 523 -1.93 28.48 4.62
C LEU A 523 -2.57 29.11 3.37
N MET A 524 -1.86 29.12 2.25
CA MET A 524 -2.38 29.61 0.97
C MET A 524 -3.56 28.77 0.48
N LEU A 525 -3.50 27.43 0.63
CA LEU A 525 -4.62 26.56 0.29
C LEU A 525 -5.83 26.83 1.21
N GLY A 526 -5.61 26.95 2.53
CA GLY A 526 -6.66 27.28 3.49
C GLY A 526 -7.37 28.60 3.16
N ARG A 527 -6.60 29.62 2.76
CA ARG A 527 -7.17 30.90 2.27
C ARG A 527 -8.09 30.67 1.07
N ARG A 528 -7.66 29.89 0.07
CA ARG A 528 -8.49 29.60 -1.12
C ARG A 528 -9.77 28.84 -0.77
N VAL A 529 -9.68 27.90 0.17
CA VAL A 529 -10.87 27.19 0.68
C VAL A 529 -11.87 28.17 1.29
N MET A 530 -11.41 29.17 2.06
CA MET A 530 -12.30 30.21 2.59
C MET A 530 -12.97 31.02 1.45
N GLU A 531 -12.23 31.38 0.41
CA GLU A 531 -12.75 32.09 -0.77
C GLU A 531 -13.83 31.24 -1.48
N GLU A 532 -13.64 29.93 -1.67
CA GLU A 532 -14.63 28.99 -2.23
C GLU A 532 -15.87 28.82 -1.35
N LEU A 533 -15.73 28.92 -0.04
CA LEU A 533 -16.84 28.88 0.92
C LEU A 533 -17.64 30.22 0.97
N GLY A 534 -17.28 31.21 0.13
CA GLY A 534 -17.98 32.46 0.01
C GLY A 534 -17.52 33.58 0.94
N PHE A 535 -16.38 33.40 1.63
CA PHE A 535 -15.74 34.50 2.34
C PHE A 535 -15.11 35.48 1.35
N GLY A 536 -15.24 36.78 1.58
CA GLY A 536 -14.63 37.80 0.71
C GLY A 536 -13.10 37.64 0.65
N ALA A 537 -12.51 37.83 -0.53
CA ALA A 537 -11.06 37.61 -0.76
C ALA A 537 -10.16 38.47 0.18
N TYR A 538 -10.60 39.68 0.51
CA TYR A 538 -9.91 40.54 1.47
C TYR A 538 -9.91 39.94 2.88
N PHE A 539 -11.06 39.46 3.34
CA PHE A 539 -11.19 38.81 4.65
C PHE A 539 -10.37 37.54 4.74
N ALA A 540 -10.48 36.65 3.74
CA ALA A 540 -9.70 35.42 3.69
C ALA A 540 -8.18 35.67 3.75
N ARG A 541 -7.72 36.73 3.08
CA ARG A 541 -6.32 37.16 3.13
C ARG A 541 -5.94 37.67 4.52
N GLN A 542 -6.76 38.52 5.13
CA GLN A 542 -6.52 39.07 6.48
C GLN A 542 -6.48 37.94 7.53
N ALA A 543 -7.43 37.02 7.48
CA ALA A 543 -7.48 35.86 8.36
C ALA A 543 -6.23 34.99 8.25
N ALA A 544 -5.78 34.71 7.01
CA ALA A 544 -4.56 33.97 6.78
C ALA A 544 -3.32 34.70 7.34
N MET A 545 -3.21 36.01 7.16
CA MET A 545 -2.08 36.80 7.69
C MET A 545 -2.07 36.80 9.23
N ARG A 546 -3.21 36.99 9.88
CA ARG A 546 -3.33 36.94 11.35
C ARG A 546 -3.00 35.55 11.89
N PHE A 547 -3.48 34.51 11.22
CA PHE A 547 -3.12 33.13 11.57
C PHE A 547 -1.61 32.91 11.50
N ARG A 548 -0.99 33.41 10.42
CA ARG A 548 0.47 33.31 10.21
C ARG A 548 1.24 33.98 11.37
N GLU A 549 0.90 35.20 11.69
CA GLU A 549 1.56 35.97 12.77
C GLU A 549 1.38 35.29 14.12
N HIS A 550 0.16 34.89 14.46
CA HIS A 550 -0.11 34.20 15.70
C HIS A 550 0.63 32.85 15.78
N ASN A 551 0.64 32.09 14.70
CA ASN A 551 1.30 30.78 14.66
C ASN A 551 2.82 30.90 14.80
N LEU A 552 3.46 31.87 14.11
CA LEU A 552 4.89 32.13 14.24
C LEU A 552 5.24 32.54 15.69
N LYS A 553 4.44 33.43 16.29
CA LYS A 553 4.62 33.81 17.69
C LYS A 553 4.45 32.63 18.62
N SER A 554 3.38 31.84 18.47
CA SER A 554 3.12 30.67 19.31
C SER A 554 4.24 29.63 19.25
N VAL A 555 4.84 29.41 18.08
CA VAL A 555 5.98 28.50 17.92
C VAL A 555 7.17 28.99 18.76
N LEU A 556 7.45 30.30 18.75
CA LEU A 556 8.54 30.87 19.54
C LEU A 556 8.24 30.87 21.05
N ASP A 557 7.01 31.17 21.45
CA ASP A 557 6.58 31.17 22.86
C ASP A 557 6.60 29.75 23.49
N VAL A 558 6.35 28.71 22.69
CA VAL A 558 6.37 27.31 23.13
C VAL A 558 7.77 26.70 23.13
N TYR A 559 8.73 27.27 22.36
CA TYR A 559 10.09 26.76 22.23
C TYR A 559 10.80 26.47 23.58
N PRO A 560 10.76 27.33 24.63
CA PRO A 560 11.45 27.04 25.89
C PRO A 560 10.95 25.77 26.59
N TYR A 561 9.75 25.31 26.27
CA TYR A 561 9.06 24.23 26.96
C TYR A 561 9.01 22.92 26.14
N TYR A 562 9.51 22.89 24.91
CA TYR A 562 9.29 21.77 24.00
C TYR A 562 9.94 20.44 24.47
N LYS A 563 10.95 20.50 25.34
CA LYS A 563 11.61 19.31 25.94
C LYS A 563 10.81 18.71 27.09
N ASP A 564 9.90 19.48 27.72
CA ASP A 564 9.02 19.03 28.78
C ASP A 564 7.63 18.73 28.21
N ARG A 565 7.25 17.46 28.19
CA ARG A 565 6.01 17.01 27.55
C ARG A 565 4.74 17.60 28.16
N GLU A 566 4.71 17.82 29.47
CA GLU A 566 3.53 18.34 30.17
C GLU A 566 3.38 19.84 29.94
N GLN A 567 4.46 20.58 30.07
CA GLN A 567 4.49 22.01 29.81
C GLN A 567 4.22 22.32 28.35
N TYR A 568 4.83 21.56 27.41
CA TYR A 568 4.57 21.66 25.99
C TYR A 568 3.08 21.49 25.67
N ALA A 569 2.44 20.43 26.20
CA ALA A 569 1.02 20.17 25.96
C ALA A 569 0.10 21.25 26.56
N SER A 570 0.48 21.83 27.70
CA SER A 570 -0.23 22.93 28.33
C SER A 570 -0.15 24.21 27.50
N MET A 571 1.06 24.61 27.08
CA MET A 571 1.30 25.80 26.29
C MET A 571 0.66 25.70 24.90
N ALA A 572 0.74 24.53 24.26
CA ALA A 572 0.10 24.30 22.96
C ALA A 572 -1.44 24.39 23.03
N ARG A 573 -2.05 23.93 24.14
CA ARG A 573 -3.50 24.12 24.38
C ARG A 573 -3.84 25.59 24.54
N ARG A 574 -3.10 26.33 25.36
CA ARG A 574 -3.30 27.75 25.57
C ARG A 574 -3.19 28.56 24.27
N ALA A 575 -2.16 28.31 23.45
CA ALA A 575 -1.99 28.96 22.17
C ALA A 575 -3.17 28.69 21.22
N ARG A 576 -3.75 27.48 21.25
CA ARG A 576 -4.96 27.14 20.48
C ARG A 576 -6.20 27.87 20.98
N GLU A 577 -6.38 28.01 22.29
CA GLU A 577 -7.49 28.74 22.90
C GLU A 577 -7.39 30.24 22.58
N GLU A 578 -6.21 30.82 22.64
CA GLU A 578 -5.95 32.21 22.28
C GLU A 578 -6.27 32.47 20.79
N LEU A 579 -5.87 31.55 19.90
CA LEU A 579 -6.20 31.61 18.49
C LEU A 579 -7.72 31.58 18.25
N HIS A 580 -8.41 30.66 18.92
CA HIS A 580 -9.87 30.54 18.79
C HIS A 580 -10.58 31.82 19.27
N ALA A 581 -10.21 32.32 20.44
CA ALA A 581 -10.77 33.56 20.98
C ALA A 581 -10.47 34.82 20.11
N MET A 582 -9.35 34.83 19.40
CA MET A 582 -9.01 35.87 18.44
C MET A 582 -9.96 35.85 17.25
N PHE A 583 -10.17 34.68 16.63
CA PHE A 583 -11.06 34.55 15.47
C PHE A 583 -12.54 34.73 15.82
N GLU A 584 -13.00 34.30 16.99
CA GLU A 584 -14.35 34.55 17.45
C GLU A 584 -14.66 36.06 17.54
N ARG A 585 -13.73 36.84 18.10
CA ARG A 585 -13.89 38.31 18.18
C ARG A 585 -13.98 38.96 16.79
N ASP A 586 -13.11 38.50 15.87
CA ASP A 586 -13.14 38.98 14.49
C ASP A 586 -14.46 38.65 13.78
N PHE A 587 -14.98 37.44 14.03
CA PHE A 587 -16.25 37.00 13.41
C PHE A 587 -17.45 37.82 13.91
N VAL A 588 -17.49 38.14 15.21
CA VAL A 588 -18.51 38.98 15.81
C VAL A 588 -18.45 40.41 15.27
N ALA A 589 -17.24 40.99 15.12
CA ALA A 589 -17.05 42.32 14.58
C ALA A 589 -17.55 42.43 13.12
N ILE A 590 -17.20 41.44 12.28
CA ILE A 590 -17.63 41.39 10.87
C ILE A 590 -19.16 41.23 10.75
N ARG A 591 -19.76 40.46 11.65
CA ARG A 591 -21.19 40.25 11.64
C ARG A 591 -21.93 41.56 12.02
N ALA A 592 -21.41 42.30 12.97
CA ALA A 592 -21.93 43.61 13.37
C ALA A 592 -21.81 44.63 12.21
N GLU A 593 -20.64 44.70 11.54
CA GLU A 593 -20.47 45.59 10.36
C GLU A 593 -21.39 45.23 9.20
N ARG A 594 -21.72 43.96 8.98
CA ARG A 594 -22.67 43.54 7.93
C ARG A 594 -24.13 43.86 8.30
N GLU A 595 -24.49 43.77 9.57
CA GLU A 595 -25.80 44.13 10.07
C GLU A 595 -26.03 45.65 9.98
N GLU A 596 -25.02 46.48 10.31
CA GLU A 596 -25.05 47.93 10.14
C GLU A 596 -25.16 48.36 8.67
N GLN A 597 -24.39 47.76 7.76
CA GLN A 597 -24.48 48.04 6.32
C GLN A 597 -25.81 47.57 5.70
N GLY A 598 -26.38 46.47 6.18
CA GLY A 598 -27.68 45.96 5.74
C GLY A 598 -28.85 46.81 6.20
N ASP A 599 -28.72 47.51 7.32
CA ASP A 599 -29.73 48.51 7.79
C ASP A 599 -29.59 49.85 7.05
N GLU A 600 -28.38 50.32 6.73
CA GLU A 600 -28.16 51.52 5.91
C GLU A 600 -28.70 51.37 4.48
N ASP A 601 -28.59 50.20 3.87
CA ASP A 601 -29.16 49.91 2.55
C ASP A 601 -30.71 49.84 2.59
N ARG A 602 -31.34 49.41 3.68
CA ARG A 602 -32.79 49.40 3.86
C ARG A 602 -33.35 50.79 4.09
N ASP A 603 -32.71 51.64 4.89
CA ASP A 603 -33.10 53.02 5.10
C ASP A 603 -32.88 53.91 3.85
N GLY A 604 -31.91 53.53 2.99
CA GLY A 604 -31.65 54.17 1.70
C GLY A 604 -32.68 53.85 0.61
N GLU A 605 -33.35 52.70 0.66
CA GLU A 605 -34.44 52.32 -0.26
C GLU A 605 -35.81 52.92 0.14
N ASP A 606 -36.11 53.03 1.43
CA ASP A 606 -37.34 53.66 1.91
C ASP A 606 -37.36 55.17 1.68
N GLY A 607 -36.20 55.83 1.61
CA GLY A 607 -36.10 57.28 1.31
C GLY A 607 -36.30 57.65 -0.16
N ARG A 608 -36.33 56.71 -1.11
CA ARG A 608 -36.55 56.98 -2.55
C ARG A 608 -37.98 56.69 -3.08
N GLY A 609 -38.83 56.14 -2.23
CA GLY A 609 -40.24 55.81 -2.59
C GLY A 609 -41.27 56.92 -2.47
N GLY A 610 -40.94 58.13 -1.95
CA GLY A 610 -41.86 59.20 -1.60
C GLY A 610 -41.85 60.39 -2.53
N GLY A 611 -41.90 60.22 -3.84
CA GLY A 611 -41.90 61.42 -4.73
C GLY A 611 -42.40 61.20 -6.15
N ARG A 612 -43.64 60.68 -6.32
CA ARG A 612 -44.37 60.80 -7.57
C ARG A 612 -45.89 60.69 -7.28
N GLY A 613 -46.47 61.83 -7.01
CA GLY A 613 -47.93 62.02 -6.99
C GLY A 613 -48.26 63.46 -7.25
N SER A 614 -49.10 63.67 -8.25
CA SER A 614 -49.71 64.89 -8.72
C SER A 614 -48.83 65.83 -9.57
N ASP A 615 -48.91 65.72 -10.90
CA ASP A 615 -49.72 66.58 -11.77
C ASP A 615 -49.77 65.94 -13.16
#